data_75542312560093ae6e5ccd22ccdf0325
#
_entry.id   75542312560093ae6e5ccd22ccdf0325
#
_cell.length_a   1.000
_cell.length_b   1.000
_cell.length_c   1.000
_cell.angle_alpha   90.00
_cell.angle_beta   90.00
_cell.angle_gamma   90.00
#
_symmetry.space_group_name_H-M   'P 1'
#
loop_
_entity.id
_entity.type
_entity.pdbx_description
1 polymer ?
#
loop_
_entity_poly.entity_id
_entity_poly.type
_entity_poly.pdbx_seq_one_letter_code
_entity_poly.pdbx_strand_id
1 'polypeptide(L)'
;MRGQSHTTAPLIVGILLISAVALSGCASAVVGVGTAAVAASTTEKGFSTSVSDGVIFAKLKDRFFQVNASLLTGADVTVNDGAVLFTGKVKTPEDKVEATKLAWEIKGVREVVNELQVTDTSSVKDIAKDLAASATLRGKLIADSDISSLNFSIDVVNGIVYLSGVASSPNEMNKIVSHAERLRFVQEVVNYIILVQDQRY
;
A
#
# COMPACT_ATOMS: atom_id res chain seq x y z
N MET A 1 -56.13 -42.92 30.68
CA MET A 1 -54.82 -42.88 31.35
C MET A 1 -53.93 -41.98 30.53
N ARG A 2 -53.44 -40.97 31.19
CA ARG A 2 -52.76 -39.78 30.77
C ARG A 2 -51.40 -40.08 30.10
N GLY A 3 -51.14 -39.53 28.88
CA GLY A 3 -49.85 -39.49 28.24
C GLY A 3 -49.26 -38.07 28.34
N GLN A 4 -48.05 -37.99 28.74
CA GLN A 4 -47.34 -36.73 28.90
C GLN A 4 -46.63 -36.32 27.58
N SER A 5 -46.91 -35.12 27.14
CA SER A 5 -46.21 -34.41 26.08
C SER A 5 -44.89 -33.78 26.62
N HIS A 6 -43.77 -34.19 26.11
CA HIS A 6 -42.48 -33.54 26.41
C HIS A 6 -42.15 -32.47 25.37
N THR A 7 -42.17 -31.24 25.81
CA THR A 7 -41.75 -30.02 25.11
C THR A 7 -40.23 -29.99 24.92
N THR A 8 -39.80 -30.13 23.68
CA THR A 8 -38.37 -29.96 23.29
C THR A 8 -38.12 -28.67 22.48
N ALA A 9 -38.99 -27.67 22.64
CA ALA A 9 -38.93 -26.44 21.81
C ALA A 9 -38.00 -25.30 22.27
N PRO A 10 -37.41 -25.21 23.50
CA PRO A 10 -36.64 -24.04 23.86
C PRO A 10 -35.10 -24.15 23.54
N LEU A 11 -34.60 -25.34 23.14
CA LEU A 11 -33.15 -25.51 22.91
C LEU A 11 -32.68 -25.13 21.50
N ILE A 12 -33.58 -25.12 20.52
CA ILE A 12 -33.25 -24.79 19.11
C ILE A 12 -33.23 -23.27 18.86
N VAL A 13 -34.02 -22.50 19.64
CA VAL A 13 -34.06 -21.03 19.49
C VAL A 13 -32.79 -20.37 20.06
N GLY A 14 -32.14 -20.98 21.05
CA GLY A 14 -30.89 -20.45 21.64
C GLY A 14 -29.68 -20.55 20.73
N ILE A 15 -29.61 -21.54 19.84
CA ILE A 15 -28.45 -21.77 18.95
C ILE A 15 -28.51 -20.89 17.68
N LEU A 16 -29.71 -20.47 17.27
CA LEU A 16 -29.87 -19.61 16.07
C LEU A 16 -29.54 -18.14 16.33
N LEU A 17 -29.46 -17.69 17.58
CA LEU A 17 -29.16 -16.28 17.95
C LEU A 17 -27.65 -16.01 18.08
N ILE A 18 -26.82 -17.05 18.16
CA ILE A 18 -25.35 -16.90 18.31
C ILE A 18 -24.65 -16.81 16.93
N SER A 19 -25.30 -17.25 15.84
CA SER A 19 -24.71 -17.22 14.48
C SER A 19 -24.84 -15.88 13.76
N ALA A 20 -25.56 -14.90 14.30
CA ALA A 20 -25.82 -13.62 13.62
C ALA A 20 -24.77 -12.52 13.90
N VAL A 21 -23.77 -12.76 14.74
CA VAL A 21 -22.79 -11.73 15.15
C VAL A 21 -21.47 -11.82 14.35
N ALA A 22 -21.28 -12.82 13.48
CA ALA A 22 -20.00 -13.05 12.80
C ALA A 22 -19.89 -12.41 11.40
N LEU A 23 -20.88 -11.65 10.90
CA LEU A 23 -20.83 -11.04 9.55
C LEU A 23 -20.84 -9.51 9.54
N SER A 24 -20.52 -8.85 10.65
CA SER A 24 -20.33 -7.38 10.67
C SER A 24 -18.89 -6.96 10.50
N GLY A 25 -18.14 -7.65 9.66
CA GLY A 25 -16.73 -7.41 9.36
C GLY A 25 -16.43 -6.47 8.18
N CYS A 26 -17.36 -5.61 7.76
CA CYS A 26 -17.11 -4.64 6.68
C CYS A 26 -17.70 -3.25 6.97
N ALA A 27 -17.53 -2.75 8.20
CA ALA A 27 -17.83 -1.36 8.51
C ALA A 27 -16.58 -0.64 9.05
N SER A 28 -15.47 -0.74 8.33
CA SER A 28 -14.21 -0.06 8.68
C SER A 28 -13.98 1.20 7.84
N ALA A 29 -15.03 1.85 7.36
CA ALA A 29 -14.90 3.06 6.55
C ALA A 29 -14.97 4.37 7.36
N VAL A 30 -15.07 4.34 8.70
CA VAL A 30 -15.20 5.58 9.51
C VAL A 30 -14.25 5.62 10.72
N VAL A 31 -13.20 4.81 10.75
CA VAL A 31 -12.16 4.95 11.80
C VAL A 31 -10.91 5.65 11.25
N GLY A 32 -11.11 6.58 10.31
CA GLY A 32 -9.98 7.12 9.55
C GLY A 32 -9.11 8.14 10.27
N VAL A 33 -9.67 9.00 11.12
CA VAL A 33 -8.90 10.14 11.59
C VAL A 33 -8.02 9.82 12.80
N GLY A 34 -8.51 9.01 13.74
CA GLY A 34 -7.74 8.70 14.95
C GLY A 34 -6.58 7.73 14.71
N THR A 35 -6.81 6.66 13.93
CA THR A 35 -5.76 5.67 13.64
C THR A 35 -4.73 6.17 12.63
N ALA A 36 -5.15 6.98 11.64
CA ALA A 36 -4.22 7.65 10.73
C ALA A 36 -3.31 8.64 11.46
N ALA A 37 -3.86 9.38 12.43
CA ALA A 37 -3.07 10.32 13.24
C ALA A 37 -2.01 9.61 14.09
N VAL A 38 -2.34 8.46 14.69
CA VAL A 38 -1.36 7.69 15.47
C VAL A 38 -0.28 7.09 14.56
N ALA A 39 -0.65 6.53 13.42
CA ALA A 39 0.33 6.01 12.46
C ALA A 39 1.26 7.11 11.93
N ALA A 40 0.71 8.29 11.60
CA ALA A 40 1.48 9.42 11.12
C ALA A 40 2.48 9.97 12.16
N SER A 41 2.11 9.93 13.45
CA SER A 41 2.99 10.40 14.53
C SER A 41 4.12 9.44 14.89
N THR A 42 4.02 8.17 14.47
CA THR A 42 5.04 7.14 14.73
C THR A 42 6.00 6.92 13.55
N THR A 43 5.79 7.64 12.44
CA THR A 43 6.68 7.58 11.28
C THR A 43 7.77 8.65 11.33
N GLU A 44 8.90 8.40 10.70
CA GLU A 44 10.00 9.36 10.58
C GLU A 44 9.63 10.64 9.80
N LYS A 45 8.53 10.61 9.03
CA LYS A 45 8.04 11.76 8.26
C LYS A 45 7.46 12.89 9.12
N GLY A 46 6.98 12.58 10.33
CA GLY A 46 6.22 13.51 11.14
C GLY A 46 4.74 13.65 10.72
N PHE A 47 3.94 14.22 11.60
CA PHE A 47 2.49 14.28 11.44
C PHE A 47 2.04 15.17 10.28
N SER A 48 2.58 16.39 10.18
CA SER A 48 2.16 17.38 9.17
C SER A 48 2.49 16.90 7.74
N THR A 49 3.68 16.36 7.54
CA THR A 49 4.10 15.82 6.23
C THR A 49 3.25 14.62 5.82
N SER A 50 2.99 13.69 6.74
CA SER A 50 2.14 12.53 6.46
C SER A 50 0.70 12.92 6.12
N VAL A 51 0.14 13.97 6.75
CA VAL A 51 -1.18 14.50 6.38
C VAL A 51 -1.16 15.14 5.00
N SER A 52 -0.12 15.91 4.67
CA SER A 52 0.03 16.53 3.35
C SER A 52 0.17 15.48 2.24
N ASP A 53 0.98 14.46 2.44
CA ASP A 53 1.17 13.34 1.52
C ASP A 53 -0.14 12.57 1.29
N GLY A 54 -0.92 12.33 2.35
CA GLY A 54 -2.23 11.71 2.27
C GLY A 54 -3.25 12.54 1.46
N VAL A 55 -3.19 13.86 1.55
CA VAL A 55 -4.04 14.76 0.74
C VAL A 55 -3.63 14.73 -0.73
N ILE A 56 -2.33 14.73 -1.04
CA ILE A 56 -1.82 14.60 -2.42
C ILE A 56 -2.28 13.26 -3.00
N PHE A 57 -2.08 12.16 -2.28
CA PHE A 57 -2.51 10.83 -2.69
C PHE A 57 -4.01 10.77 -3.02
N ALA A 58 -4.86 11.27 -2.11
CA ALA A 58 -6.31 11.25 -2.29
C ALA A 58 -6.75 12.05 -3.52
N LYS A 59 -6.19 13.26 -3.70
CA LYS A 59 -6.47 14.11 -4.86
C LYS A 59 -6.02 13.44 -6.16
N LEU A 60 -4.87 12.79 -6.17
CA LEU A 60 -4.35 12.13 -7.35
C LEU A 60 -5.22 10.93 -7.76
N LYS A 61 -5.64 10.11 -6.79
CA LYS A 61 -6.59 9.01 -7.05
C LYS A 61 -7.94 9.52 -7.57
N ASP A 62 -8.44 10.64 -7.04
CA ASP A 62 -9.65 11.31 -7.54
C ASP A 62 -9.48 11.80 -8.99
N ARG A 63 -8.34 12.43 -9.32
CA ARG A 63 -8.04 12.85 -10.69
C ARG A 63 -7.93 11.67 -11.65
N PHE A 64 -7.31 10.57 -11.24
CA PHE A 64 -7.27 9.34 -12.03
C PHE A 64 -8.66 8.80 -12.31
N PHE A 65 -9.53 8.80 -11.31
CA PHE A 65 -10.92 8.38 -11.49
C PHE A 65 -11.69 9.26 -12.48
N GLN A 66 -11.50 10.59 -12.42
CA GLN A 66 -12.23 11.54 -13.26
C GLN A 66 -11.74 11.57 -14.71
N VAL A 67 -10.44 11.42 -14.94
CA VAL A 67 -9.81 11.63 -16.25
C VAL A 67 -9.56 10.31 -16.96
N ASN A 68 -9.00 9.33 -16.25
CA ASN A 68 -8.60 8.06 -16.85
C ASN A 68 -8.68 6.93 -15.83
N ALA A 69 -9.80 6.21 -15.84
CA ALA A 69 -10.05 5.11 -14.90
C ALA A 69 -9.03 3.94 -15.03
N SER A 70 -8.32 3.81 -16.15
CA SER A 70 -7.28 2.77 -16.31
C SER A 70 -6.09 3.04 -15.39
N LEU A 71 -5.77 4.31 -15.11
CA LEU A 71 -4.73 4.71 -14.16
C LEU A 71 -5.07 4.36 -12.72
N LEU A 72 -6.37 4.36 -12.38
CA LEU A 72 -6.80 4.02 -11.02
C LEU A 72 -6.44 2.59 -10.63
N THR A 73 -6.49 1.66 -11.59
CA THR A 73 -6.23 0.23 -11.39
C THR A 73 -4.84 -0.22 -11.81
N GLY A 74 -4.21 0.51 -12.72
CA GLY A 74 -2.91 0.14 -13.29
C GLY A 74 -1.73 0.84 -12.63
N ALA A 75 -1.96 2.03 -12.05
CA ALA A 75 -0.91 2.80 -11.38
C ALA A 75 -1.01 2.71 -9.86
N ASP A 76 0.03 2.19 -9.25
CA ASP A 76 0.27 2.33 -7.81
C ASP A 76 0.94 3.68 -7.54
N VAL A 77 0.55 4.31 -6.45
CA VAL A 77 0.97 5.67 -6.09
C VAL A 77 1.53 5.66 -4.69
N THR A 78 2.75 6.11 -4.54
CA THR A 78 3.36 6.39 -3.24
C THR A 78 3.74 7.87 -3.17
N VAL A 79 3.47 8.51 -2.04
CA VAL A 79 3.82 9.91 -1.81
C VAL A 79 4.68 10.01 -0.57
N ASN A 80 5.85 10.61 -0.71
CA ASN A 80 6.79 10.84 0.38
C ASN A 80 7.30 12.29 0.32
N ASP A 81 6.94 13.09 1.32
CA ASP A 81 7.35 14.50 1.42
C ASP A 81 7.11 15.29 0.11
N GLY A 82 5.93 15.10 -0.49
CA GLY A 82 5.53 15.73 -1.75
C GLY A 82 6.20 15.15 -3.01
N ALA A 83 7.10 14.18 -2.88
CA ALA A 83 7.59 13.40 -4.00
C ALA A 83 6.62 12.26 -4.30
N VAL A 84 6.15 12.17 -5.54
CA VAL A 84 5.23 11.16 -6.04
C VAL A 84 6.01 10.11 -6.80
N LEU A 85 5.88 8.84 -6.41
CA LEU A 85 6.39 7.69 -7.16
C LEU A 85 5.19 6.93 -7.75
N PHE A 86 5.22 6.73 -9.06
CA PHE A 86 4.33 5.83 -9.76
C PHE A 86 5.01 4.51 -10.08
N THR A 87 4.38 3.41 -9.71
CA THR A 87 4.75 2.04 -10.09
C THR A 87 3.55 1.33 -10.68
N GLY A 88 3.73 0.12 -11.19
CA GLY A 88 2.64 -0.65 -11.77
C GLY A 88 2.69 -0.73 -13.30
N LYS A 89 1.53 -0.98 -13.93
CA LYS A 89 1.44 -1.29 -15.36
C LYS A 89 0.32 -0.49 -16.01
N VAL A 90 0.63 0.14 -17.14
CA VAL A 90 -0.34 0.86 -17.97
C VAL A 90 -0.33 0.31 -19.39
N LYS A 91 -1.40 0.51 -20.13
CA LYS A 91 -1.56 -0.08 -21.47
C LYS A 91 -0.86 0.72 -22.56
N THR A 92 -0.76 2.03 -22.39
CA THR A 92 -0.22 2.91 -23.43
C THR A 92 0.83 3.88 -22.89
N PRO A 93 1.75 4.35 -23.74
CA PRO A 93 2.68 5.42 -23.36
C PRO A 93 1.97 6.72 -22.95
N GLU A 94 0.82 6.98 -23.55
CA GLU A 94 -0.02 8.14 -23.27
C GLU A 94 -0.53 8.12 -21.83
N ASP A 95 -0.98 6.95 -21.34
CA ASP A 95 -1.39 6.76 -19.93
C ASP A 95 -0.23 7.11 -18.97
N LYS A 96 1.00 6.70 -19.31
CA LYS A 96 2.18 7.00 -18.51
C LYS A 96 2.45 8.51 -18.44
N VAL A 97 2.35 9.21 -19.58
CA VAL A 97 2.52 10.67 -19.66
C VAL A 97 1.41 11.39 -18.90
N GLU A 98 0.17 10.94 -19.06
CA GLU A 98 -1.00 11.53 -18.41
C GLU A 98 -0.91 11.44 -16.89
N ALA A 99 -0.48 10.30 -16.34
CA ALA A 99 -0.25 10.16 -14.91
C ALA A 99 0.71 11.23 -14.36
N THR A 100 1.83 11.47 -15.07
CA THR A 100 2.80 12.51 -14.69
C THR A 100 2.18 13.90 -14.73
N LYS A 101 1.42 14.21 -15.80
CA LYS A 101 0.76 15.50 -15.95
C LYS A 101 -0.23 15.77 -14.82
N LEU A 102 -1.09 14.80 -14.51
CA LEU A 102 -2.08 14.91 -13.45
C LEU A 102 -1.43 15.11 -12.07
N ALA A 103 -0.26 14.51 -11.83
CA ALA A 103 0.47 14.73 -10.58
C ALA A 103 0.95 16.16 -10.43
N TRP A 104 1.51 16.75 -11.48
CA TRP A 104 1.99 18.13 -11.45
C TRP A 104 0.87 19.19 -11.28
N GLU A 105 -0.38 18.84 -11.57
CA GLU A 105 -1.53 19.72 -11.33
C GLU A 105 -1.89 19.82 -9.84
N ILE A 106 -1.36 18.94 -8.98
CA ILE A 106 -1.72 18.88 -7.57
C ILE A 106 -0.79 19.76 -6.73
N LYS A 107 -1.38 20.73 -6.05
CA LYS A 107 -0.63 21.60 -5.15
C LYS A 107 0.04 20.79 -4.03
N GLY A 108 1.34 20.98 -3.87
CA GLY A 108 2.17 20.30 -2.87
C GLY A 108 3.06 19.21 -3.47
N VAL A 109 2.83 18.80 -4.71
CA VAL A 109 3.76 17.92 -5.44
C VAL A 109 5.04 18.72 -5.77
N ARG A 110 6.18 18.13 -5.40
CA ARG A 110 7.52 18.71 -5.59
C ARG A 110 8.37 17.93 -6.55
N GLU A 111 8.10 16.65 -6.68
CA GLU A 111 8.82 15.72 -7.55
C GLU A 111 7.89 14.63 -8.07
N VAL A 112 8.10 14.15 -9.29
CA VAL A 112 7.36 13.02 -9.86
C VAL A 112 8.36 12.06 -10.49
N VAL A 113 8.42 10.85 -9.94
CA VAL A 113 9.17 9.72 -10.49
C VAL A 113 8.18 8.74 -11.10
N ASN A 114 8.32 8.46 -12.39
CA ASN A 114 7.37 7.63 -13.13
C ASN A 114 8.01 6.33 -13.61
N GLU A 115 7.84 5.27 -12.82
CA GLU A 115 8.27 3.90 -13.07
C GLU A 115 7.17 2.99 -13.65
N LEU A 116 6.08 3.60 -14.17
CA LEU A 116 5.02 2.83 -14.84
C LEU A 116 5.59 2.06 -16.04
N GLN A 117 5.33 0.78 -16.08
CA GLN A 117 5.68 -0.08 -17.21
C GLN A 117 4.55 -0.10 -18.22
N VAL A 118 4.87 0.20 -19.49
CA VAL A 118 3.88 0.10 -20.57
C VAL A 118 3.84 -1.35 -21.04
N THR A 119 2.73 -2.03 -20.77
CA THR A 119 2.51 -3.42 -21.18
C THR A 119 1.03 -3.73 -21.30
N ASP A 120 0.66 -4.43 -22.33
CA ASP A 120 -0.70 -4.94 -22.55
C ASP A 120 -0.89 -6.36 -22.02
N THR A 121 0.20 -7.04 -21.65
CA THR A 121 0.18 -8.44 -21.22
C THR A 121 0.88 -8.63 -19.87
N SER A 122 0.13 -9.09 -18.88
CA SER A 122 0.68 -9.65 -17.64
C SER A 122 0.17 -11.08 -17.49
N SER A 123 1.07 -12.04 -17.39
CA SER A 123 0.64 -13.41 -17.09
C SER A 123 0.19 -13.49 -15.63
N VAL A 124 -0.84 -14.28 -15.35
CA VAL A 124 -1.29 -14.57 -13.96
C VAL A 124 -0.13 -15.11 -13.11
N LYS A 125 0.79 -15.84 -13.73
CA LYS A 125 1.98 -16.40 -13.08
C LYS A 125 2.94 -15.29 -12.62
N ASP A 126 3.11 -14.23 -13.41
CA ASP A 126 4.03 -13.15 -13.06
C ASP A 126 3.42 -12.25 -11.98
N ILE A 127 2.11 -11.98 -12.04
CA ILE A 127 1.38 -11.31 -10.96
C ILE A 127 1.51 -12.09 -9.64
N ALA A 128 1.38 -13.41 -9.68
CA ALA A 128 1.53 -14.25 -8.48
C ALA A 128 2.95 -14.22 -7.90
N LYS A 129 3.99 -14.16 -8.76
CA LYS A 129 5.38 -14.02 -8.31
C LYS A 129 5.65 -12.66 -7.67
N ASP A 130 5.17 -11.57 -8.29
CA ASP A 130 5.31 -10.22 -7.78
C ASP A 130 4.64 -10.09 -6.40
N LEU A 131 3.41 -10.60 -6.27
CA LEU A 131 2.69 -10.61 -5.00
C LEU A 131 3.42 -11.43 -3.93
N ALA A 132 3.95 -12.61 -4.27
CA ALA A 132 4.69 -13.45 -3.33
C ALA A 132 6.01 -12.78 -2.90
N ALA A 133 6.71 -12.10 -3.81
CA ALA A 133 7.93 -11.35 -3.50
C ALA A 133 7.62 -10.18 -2.56
N SER A 134 6.60 -9.39 -2.86
CA SER A 134 6.16 -8.27 -2.01
C SER A 134 5.78 -8.73 -0.61
N ALA A 135 4.94 -9.76 -0.48
CA ALA A 135 4.53 -10.31 0.81
C ALA A 135 5.72 -10.88 1.61
N THR A 136 6.65 -11.56 0.94
CA THR A 136 7.85 -12.12 1.58
C THR A 136 8.77 -11.01 2.09
N LEU A 137 8.99 -9.96 1.30
CA LEU A 137 9.80 -8.82 1.71
C LEU A 137 9.14 -8.10 2.88
N ARG A 138 7.85 -7.82 2.80
CA ARG A 138 7.11 -7.20 3.90
C ARG A 138 7.28 -7.99 5.21
N GLY A 139 7.14 -9.31 5.16
CA GLY A 139 7.34 -10.18 6.32
C GLY A 139 8.76 -10.10 6.88
N LYS A 140 9.79 -10.05 6.02
CA LYS A 140 11.19 -9.90 6.44
C LYS A 140 11.46 -8.55 7.11
N LEU A 141 10.92 -7.45 6.56
CA LEU A 141 11.09 -6.11 7.16
C LEU A 141 10.38 -6.00 8.51
N ILE A 142 9.20 -6.63 8.68
CA ILE A 142 8.51 -6.66 9.97
C ILE A 142 9.27 -7.50 11.01
N ALA A 143 9.93 -8.57 10.59
CA ALA A 143 10.67 -9.46 11.48
C ALA A 143 12.06 -8.94 11.90
N ASP A 144 12.62 -7.98 11.16
CA ASP A 144 13.91 -7.37 11.49
C ASP A 144 13.70 -6.20 12.46
N SER A 145 14.14 -6.36 13.71
CA SER A 145 13.99 -5.35 14.77
C SER A 145 14.73 -4.04 14.52
N ASP A 146 15.68 -4.02 13.60
CA ASP A 146 16.45 -2.83 13.24
C ASP A 146 15.82 -2.05 12.09
N ILE A 147 14.62 -2.46 11.64
CA ILE A 147 13.88 -1.84 10.54
C ILE A 147 12.51 -1.34 11.04
N SER A 148 12.28 -0.05 10.89
CA SER A 148 10.98 0.58 11.14
C SER A 148 10.04 0.36 9.93
N SER A 149 9.54 -0.85 9.78
CA SER A 149 8.86 -1.34 8.56
C SER A 149 7.68 -0.47 8.07
N LEU A 150 7.06 0.32 8.95
CA LEU A 150 5.96 1.25 8.62
C LEU A 150 6.44 2.48 7.83
N ASN A 151 7.73 2.77 7.85
CA ASN A 151 8.31 3.92 7.13
C ASN A 151 8.53 3.65 5.64
N PHE A 152 8.29 2.40 5.18
CA PHE A 152 8.67 1.96 3.84
C PHE A 152 7.49 1.40 3.05
N SER A 153 7.43 1.80 1.78
CA SER A 153 6.58 1.20 0.77
C SER A 153 7.38 0.22 -0.09
N ILE A 154 6.73 -0.87 -0.47
CA ILE A 154 7.30 -1.94 -1.30
C ILE A 154 6.33 -2.22 -2.42
N ASP A 155 6.75 -1.98 -3.66
CA ASP A 155 6.01 -2.37 -4.85
C ASP A 155 6.86 -3.31 -5.68
N VAL A 156 6.25 -4.35 -6.25
CA VAL A 156 6.94 -5.32 -7.11
C VAL A 156 6.20 -5.43 -8.42
N VAL A 157 6.89 -5.15 -9.51
CA VAL A 157 6.31 -5.13 -10.86
C VAL A 157 7.24 -5.87 -11.82
N ASN A 158 6.80 -6.99 -12.37
CA ASN A 158 7.59 -7.86 -13.28
C ASN A 158 8.97 -8.25 -12.71
N GLY A 159 9.04 -8.53 -11.40
CA GLY A 159 10.29 -8.89 -10.72
C GLY A 159 11.23 -7.73 -10.40
N ILE A 160 10.83 -6.49 -10.67
CA ILE A 160 11.53 -5.29 -10.21
C ILE A 160 10.91 -4.86 -8.89
N VAL A 161 11.73 -4.72 -7.85
CA VAL A 161 11.33 -4.23 -6.53
C VAL A 161 11.59 -2.73 -6.45
N TYR A 162 10.55 -1.95 -6.21
CA TYR A 162 10.64 -0.52 -5.94
C TYR A 162 10.50 -0.29 -4.44
N LEU A 163 11.54 0.29 -3.84
CA LEU A 163 11.58 0.63 -2.42
C LEU A 163 11.47 2.15 -2.27
N SER A 164 10.57 2.61 -1.43
CA SER A 164 10.47 4.03 -1.11
C SER A 164 10.13 4.23 0.37
N GLY A 165 10.43 5.40 0.89
CA GLY A 165 10.20 5.73 2.30
C GLY A 165 11.32 6.55 2.90
N VAL A 166 11.35 6.60 4.23
CA VAL A 166 12.33 7.38 4.99
C VAL A 166 13.04 6.48 5.97
N ALA A 167 14.35 6.34 5.81
CA ALA A 167 15.20 5.58 6.73
C ALA A 167 15.85 6.49 7.78
N SER A 168 15.91 6.03 9.00
CA SER A 168 16.56 6.72 10.12
C SER A 168 18.09 6.72 10.00
N SER A 169 18.64 5.75 9.26
CA SER A 169 20.10 5.61 9.09
C SER A 169 20.46 4.91 7.76
N PRO A 170 21.69 5.11 7.27
CA PRO A 170 22.21 4.35 6.12
C PRO A 170 22.22 2.83 6.38
N ASN A 171 22.41 2.40 7.62
CA ASN A 171 22.41 0.98 7.98
C ASN A 171 21.01 0.36 7.78
N GLU A 172 19.94 1.03 8.23
CA GLU A 172 18.58 0.60 8.01
C GLU A 172 18.25 0.49 6.51
N MET A 173 18.59 1.53 5.72
CA MET A 173 18.42 1.52 4.27
C MET A 173 19.13 0.32 3.63
N ASN A 174 20.41 0.10 3.95
CA ASN A 174 21.20 -0.99 3.38
C ASN A 174 20.63 -2.38 3.74
N LYS A 175 20.09 -2.55 4.94
CA LYS A 175 19.43 -3.80 5.34
C LYS A 175 18.19 -4.07 4.51
N ILE A 176 17.35 -3.06 4.26
CA ILE A 176 16.14 -3.17 3.44
C ILE A 176 16.50 -3.60 2.02
N VAL A 177 17.45 -2.92 1.39
CA VAL A 177 17.95 -3.28 0.05
C VAL A 177 18.49 -4.70 0.03
N SER A 178 19.30 -5.09 1.02
CA SER A 178 19.85 -6.45 1.12
C SER A 178 18.76 -7.53 1.31
N HIS A 179 17.67 -7.23 2.03
CA HIS A 179 16.53 -8.14 2.11
C HIS A 179 15.83 -8.30 0.77
N ALA A 180 15.70 -7.23 -0.01
CA ALA A 180 15.07 -7.25 -1.33
C ALA A 180 15.92 -8.03 -2.35
N GLU A 181 17.22 -7.78 -2.43
CA GLU A 181 18.14 -8.44 -3.36
C GLU A 181 18.22 -9.97 -3.17
N ARG A 182 17.99 -10.45 -1.95
CA ARG A 182 18.02 -11.88 -1.63
C ARG A 182 16.71 -12.61 -1.88
N LEU A 183 15.71 -11.94 -2.41
CA LEU A 183 14.42 -12.57 -2.70
C LEU A 183 14.49 -13.41 -3.98
N ARG A 184 13.77 -14.52 -3.95
CA ARG A 184 13.56 -15.34 -5.14
C ARG A 184 12.67 -14.58 -6.13
N PHE A 185 12.98 -14.67 -7.41
CA PHE A 185 12.27 -14.04 -8.54
C PHE A 185 12.47 -12.53 -8.67
N VAL A 186 13.24 -11.89 -7.82
CA VAL A 186 13.65 -10.49 -7.99
C VAL A 186 14.78 -10.42 -9.02
N GLN A 187 14.64 -9.52 -9.98
CA GLN A 187 15.60 -9.28 -11.04
C GLN A 187 16.37 -7.99 -10.80
N GLU A 188 15.71 -6.99 -10.21
CA GLU A 188 16.26 -5.66 -9.98
C GLU A 188 15.65 -5.06 -8.71
N VAL A 189 16.42 -4.23 -8.01
CA VAL A 189 15.96 -3.42 -6.87
C VAL A 189 16.24 -1.96 -7.17
N VAL A 190 15.18 -1.16 -7.24
CA VAL A 190 15.22 0.29 -7.43
C VAL A 190 14.95 0.95 -6.10
N ASN A 191 15.92 1.74 -5.61
CA ASN A 191 15.86 2.32 -4.27
C ASN A 191 15.58 3.83 -4.32
N TYR A 192 14.39 4.22 -3.85
CA TYR A 192 13.94 5.60 -3.63
C TYR A 192 13.81 5.94 -2.14
N ILE A 193 14.47 5.18 -1.25
CA ILE A 193 14.51 5.49 0.18
C ILE A 193 15.43 6.70 0.38
N ILE A 194 14.92 7.69 1.11
CA ILE A 194 15.71 8.86 1.55
C ILE A 194 16.07 8.72 3.04
N LEU A 195 17.11 9.41 3.48
CA LEU A 195 17.45 9.49 4.90
C LEU A 195 16.67 10.62 5.59
N VAL A 196 16.37 10.46 6.87
CA VAL A 196 15.71 11.51 7.69
C VAL A 196 16.42 12.86 7.55
N GLN A 197 17.75 12.87 7.57
CA GLN A 197 18.57 14.08 7.43
C GLN A 197 18.48 14.74 6.05
N ASP A 198 18.03 14.02 5.02
CA ASP A 198 17.91 14.50 3.64
C ASP A 198 16.48 14.96 3.32
N GLN A 199 15.56 14.90 4.29
CA GLN A 199 14.21 15.42 4.11
C GLN A 199 14.26 16.93 3.84
N ARG A 200 13.62 17.34 2.75
CA ARG A 200 13.51 18.76 2.37
C ARG A 200 12.28 19.36 3.07
N TYR A 201 12.51 20.30 3.95
CA TYR A 201 11.48 21.09 4.62
C TYR A 201 10.94 22.21 3.73
#